data_49dec1e32911716768a305d1d3712492
#
_entry.id   49dec1e32911716768a305d1d3712492
#
_cell.length_a   1.000
_cell.length_b   1.000
_cell.length_c   1.000
_cell.angle_alpha   90.00
_cell.angle_beta   90.00
_cell.angle_gamma   90.00
#
_symmetry.space_group_name_H-M   'P 1'
#
loop_
_entity.id
_entity.type
_entity.pdbx_description
1 polymer ?
#
loop_
_entity_poly.entity_id
_entity_poly.type
_entity_poly.pdbx_seq_one_letter_code
_entity_poly.pdbx_strand_id
1 'polypeptide(L)'
;MAIRALLAALTLSAALTGMTATARAEPGTRDPCSRAAPGSTVPEPRDLRSDHGVLKVDLSVHDFREADGTTRYCYLLPDGTVAPTLRLHPGDLLVLHLKNDLVDTAPAQAPTSAQASASAQVPTSAQAQTSQPPPAQATPPAHTHEHPHAPTSKPADPCSSGAMSAVSTNLHFHGLTVPPVCHQDDVLKTSIQPTDPPFEYRFRIPDDEPPGLYWYHPHIHGFSSKQVTGGASGALIIEGLERANSEVAGLPERVLVIRDQDLVNPDAPPSKSEPVVPKMLIDRDGDSANNGTGFGKPARDLSVNFVPVPYPDYPPASIKMKPGERQLWRVLNASSITYLNLAVLFGHTPQQLGLVAIDGVPMNAPEGRSAPLTWVNHIGVPPGARVEFVMTGPPAGVAGLFVTRTVDTGQGGENDPNRALASIVAADEAPEPQSKLPVASTPLPAPKLAWLGDVTPVRVRKFYFSEKLENPKDPNSATAFFITEDGQTPTPYDPQATAANVVVQQGDVEDWIIENRSTELHAFHIHQIHFMLVDWSGMPVNEPFLRDTVNVPYYSDRMLQYPSVRLRMDFRDPNTVGTFVYHCHLLEHEDGGMMGTIRVEPAHAQAVSAKLESESVVN
;
A
#
# COMPACT_ATOMS: atom_id res chain seq x y z
N MET A 1 -81.07 -9.03 26.04
CA MET A 1 -82.10 -8.46 25.17
C MET A 1 -81.39 -7.78 24.03
N ALA A 2 -81.34 -8.46 22.89
CA ALA A 2 -82.11 -8.28 21.70
C ALA A 2 -81.84 -6.93 21.02
N ILE A 3 -81.45 -6.74 19.76
CA ILE A 3 -81.93 -7.35 18.52
C ILE A 3 -80.95 -6.97 17.38
N ARG A 4 -80.83 -7.86 16.39
CA ARG A 4 -80.14 -7.77 15.11
C ARG A 4 -80.67 -6.66 14.18
N ALA A 5 -79.82 -6.12 13.34
CA ALA A 5 -80.18 -5.75 11.96
C ALA A 5 -79.04 -5.93 10.99
N LEU A 6 -79.28 -6.72 9.99
CA LEU A 6 -78.51 -7.02 8.78
C LEU A 6 -78.74 -5.92 7.76
N LEU A 7 -77.69 -5.41 7.14
CA LEU A 7 -77.74 -4.69 5.87
C LEU A 7 -76.62 -5.15 4.94
N ALA A 8 -77.01 -5.79 3.87
CA ALA A 8 -76.18 -6.20 2.74
C ALA A 8 -75.93 -5.00 1.84
N ALA A 9 -74.68 -4.78 1.50
CA ALA A 9 -74.26 -3.87 0.43
C ALA A 9 -73.42 -4.67 -0.58
N LEU A 10 -73.96 -4.84 -1.77
CA LEU A 10 -73.23 -5.32 -2.93
C LEU A 10 -72.16 -4.31 -3.33
N THR A 11 -70.95 -4.74 -3.42
CA THR A 11 -69.86 -3.99 -4.09
C THR A 11 -69.37 -4.80 -5.28
N LEU A 12 -69.46 -4.17 -6.43
CA LEU A 12 -69.02 -4.62 -7.74
C LEU A 12 -67.46 -4.67 -7.74
N SER A 13 -66.87 -5.85 -7.86
CA SER A 13 -65.44 -6.02 -8.02
C SER A 13 -65.10 -5.92 -9.50
N ALA A 14 -64.45 -4.81 -9.87
CA ALA A 14 -63.75 -4.72 -11.15
C ALA A 14 -62.36 -5.38 -10.99
N ALA A 15 -62.16 -6.50 -11.65
CA ALA A 15 -60.86 -7.17 -11.73
C ALA A 15 -59.94 -6.38 -12.67
N LEU A 16 -59.03 -5.60 -12.12
CA LEU A 16 -57.82 -5.12 -12.83
C LEU A 16 -56.78 -6.25 -12.80
N THR A 17 -56.65 -6.96 -13.90
CA THR A 17 -55.49 -7.83 -14.16
C THR A 17 -54.29 -6.95 -14.42
N GLY A 18 -53.59 -6.59 -13.35
CA GLY A 18 -52.23 -6.02 -13.44
C GLY A 18 -51.28 -7.12 -13.90
N MET A 19 -50.83 -7.06 -15.14
CA MET A 19 -49.64 -7.78 -15.58
C MET A 19 -48.44 -7.20 -14.82
N THR A 20 -48.03 -7.85 -13.74
CA THR A 20 -46.71 -7.67 -13.18
C THR A 20 -45.73 -8.26 -14.18
N ALA A 21 -45.09 -7.39 -14.98
CA ALA A 21 -43.90 -7.74 -15.67
C ALA A 21 -42.84 -8.05 -14.58
N THR A 22 -42.62 -9.32 -14.35
CA THR A 22 -41.42 -9.77 -13.64
C THR A 22 -40.26 -9.35 -14.53
N ALA A 23 -39.63 -8.22 -14.18
CA ALA A 23 -38.32 -7.89 -14.70
C ALA A 23 -37.42 -9.09 -14.37
N ARG A 24 -37.09 -9.85 -15.39
CA ARG A 24 -36.08 -10.90 -15.31
C ARG A 24 -34.81 -10.14 -15.07
N ALA A 25 -34.30 -10.15 -13.82
CA ALA A 25 -32.97 -9.67 -13.51
C ALA A 25 -32.03 -10.41 -14.48
N GLU A 26 -31.34 -9.66 -15.32
CA GLU A 26 -30.15 -10.19 -16.01
C GLU A 26 -29.26 -10.83 -14.96
N PRO A 27 -28.57 -11.95 -15.24
CA PRO A 27 -27.61 -12.49 -14.31
C PRO A 27 -26.55 -11.40 -14.09
N GLY A 28 -26.70 -10.62 -13.02
CA GLY A 28 -25.75 -9.60 -12.62
C GLY A 28 -24.40 -10.27 -12.50
N THR A 29 -23.40 -9.70 -13.12
CA THR A 29 -22.00 -10.09 -12.93
C THR A 29 -21.74 -10.08 -11.42
N ARG A 30 -21.48 -11.27 -10.88
CA ARG A 30 -21.21 -11.43 -9.45
C ARG A 30 -19.97 -10.60 -9.11
N ASP A 31 -20.07 -9.71 -8.12
CA ASP A 31 -18.94 -8.93 -7.63
C ASP A 31 -17.81 -9.86 -7.18
N PRO A 32 -16.68 -9.94 -7.90
CA PRO A 32 -15.57 -10.80 -7.53
C PRO A 32 -14.83 -10.27 -6.28
N CYS A 33 -14.95 -8.98 -6.01
CA CYS A 33 -14.30 -8.27 -4.91
C CYS A 33 -15.25 -7.94 -3.77
N SER A 34 -16.25 -8.80 -3.52
CA SER A 34 -17.30 -8.55 -2.52
C SER A 34 -16.73 -8.28 -1.13
N ARG A 35 -17.36 -7.35 -0.40
CA ARG A 35 -16.99 -6.95 0.95
C ARG A 35 -18.02 -7.47 1.96
N ALA A 36 -17.55 -7.76 3.18
CA ALA A 36 -18.45 -8.07 4.28
C ALA A 36 -19.24 -6.81 4.69
N ALA A 37 -20.42 -7.02 5.31
CA ALA A 37 -21.18 -5.89 5.85
C ALA A 37 -20.45 -5.23 7.04
N PRO A 38 -20.62 -3.90 7.27
CA PRO A 38 -20.12 -3.24 8.47
C PRO A 38 -20.57 -3.96 9.75
N GLY A 39 -19.70 -4.02 10.76
CA GLY A 39 -19.95 -4.72 12.03
C GLY A 39 -19.83 -6.24 11.98
N SER A 40 -19.51 -6.83 10.83
CA SER A 40 -19.27 -8.27 10.69
C SER A 40 -18.05 -8.73 11.49
N THR A 41 -17.99 -10.04 11.76
CA THR A 41 -16.76 -10.66 12.30
C THR A 41 -15.62 -10.52 11.31
N VAL A 42 -14.45 -10.10 11.79
CA VAL A 42 -13.23 -10.01 10.99
C VAL A 42 -12.85 -11.39 10.48
N PRO A 43 -12.85 -11.63 9.17
CA PRO A 43 -12.39 -12.90 8.63
C PRO A 43 -10.87 -12.99 8.74
N GLU A 44 -10.36 -14.20 8.95
CA GLU A 44 -8.92 -14.46 8.83
C GLU A 44 -8.57 -14.72 7.37
N PRO A 45 -7.54 -14.01 6.79
CA PRO A 45 -7.08 -14.32 5.46
C PRO A 45 -6.59 -15.77 5.39
N ARG A 46 -6.91 -16.46 4.30
CA ARG A 46 -6.45 -17.84 4.12
C ARG A 46 -4.94 -17.90 4.01
N ASP A 47 -4.30 -18.74 4.82
CA ASP A 47 -2.88 -19.02 4.75
C ASP A 47 -2.54 -19.98 3.61
N LEU A 48 -1.58 -19.59 2.77
CA LEU A 48 -0.90 -20.46 1.82
C LEU A 48 0.53 -20.66 2.30
N ARG A 49 0.89 -21.89 2.63
CA ARG A 49 2.21 -22.22 3.20
C ARG A 49 3.08 -22.93 2.16
N SER A 50 4.38 -22.67 2.22
CA SER A 50 5.35 -23.46 1.45
C SER A 50 5.30 -24.94 1.86
N ASP A 51 5.43 -25.80 0.88
CA ASP A 51 5.56 -27.25 1.06
C ASP A 51 6.89 -27.70 0.47
N HIS A 52 7.70 -28.41 1.26
CA HIS A 52 9.05 -28.84 0.87
C HIS A 52 9.92 -27.73 0.27
N GLY A 53 9.87 -26.52 0.87
CA GLY A 53 10.67 -25.37 0.48
C GLY A 53 10.18 -24.66 -0.80
N VAL A 54 8.92 -24.88 -1.21
CA VAL A 54 8.33 -24.22 -2.39
C VAL A 54 6.90 -23.79 -2.08
N LEU A 55 6.58 -22.52 -2.37
CA LEU A 55 5.21 -22.03 -2.41
C LEU A 55 4.82 -21.75 -3.87
N LYS A 56 3.80 -22.44 -4.37
CA LYS A 56 3.21 -22.20 -5.68
C LYS A 56 1.84 -21.55 -5.52
N VAL A 57 1.62 -20.43 -6.21
CA VAL A 57 0.39 -19.64 -6.14
C VAL A 57 -0.05 -19.24 -7.54
N ASP A 58 -1.29 -19.53 -7.88
CA ASP A 58 -1.97 -18.92 -9.02
C ASP A 58 -2.88 -17.82 -8.49
N LEU A 59 -2.64 -16.59 -8.89
CA LEU A 59 -3.33 -15.39 -8.43
C LEU A 59 -3.86 -14.62 -9.64
N SER A 60 -5.04 -14.04 -9.51
CA SER A 60 -5.56 -13.10 -10.50
C SER A 60 -5.96 -11.79 -9.83
N VAL A 61 -5.74 -10.67 -10.53
CA VAL A 61 -6.25 -9.36 -10.10
C VAL A 61 -7.51 -9.04 -10.88
N HIS A 62 -8.53 -8.58 -10.14
CA HIS A 62 -9.83 -8.19 -10.69
C HIS A 62 -10.22 -6.80 -10.21
N ASP A 63 -11.06 -6.14 -10.98
CA ASP A 63 -11.77 -4.93 -10.58
C ASP A 63 -13.28 -5.15 -10.63
N PHE A 64 -13.98 -4.31 -9.88
CA PHE A 64 -15.44 -4.25 -9.88
C PHE A 64 -15.88 -2.79 -9.66
N ARG A 65 -16.68 -2.27 -10.59
CA ARG A 65 -17.20 -0.91 -10.47
C ARG A 65 -18.52 -0.92 -9.72
N GLU A 66 -18.56 -0.16 -8.63
CA GLU A 66 -19.77 0.07 -7.84
C GLU A 66 -20.77 0.99 -8.55
N ALA A 67 -22.00 0.99 -8.07
CA ALA A 67 -23.06 1.85 -8.61
C ALA A 67 -22.79 3.36 -8.37
N ASP A 68 -22.05 3.71 -7.34
CA ASP A 68 -21.62 5.09 -7.03
C ASP A 68 -20.44 5.57 -7.89
N GLY A 69 -19.83 4.65 -8.66
CA GLY A 69 -18.70 4.94 -9.55
C GLY A 69 -17.34 4.62 -8.96
N THR A 70 -17.25 4.25 -7.67
CA THR A 70 -16.00 3.76 -7.07
C THR A 70 -15.58 2.44 -7.72
N THR A 71 -14.27 2.12 -7.69
CA THR A 71 -13.76 0.87 -8.23
C THR A 71 -13.07 0.09 -7.13
N ARG A 72 -13.54 -1.13 -6.88
CA ARG A 72 -12.85 -2.09 -6.01
C ARG A 72 -11.85 -2.90 -6.81
N TYR A 73 -10.77 -3.25 -6.16
CA TYR A 73 -9.77 -4.17 -6.68
C TYR A 73 -9.56 -5.32 -5.69
N CYS A 74 -9.21 -6.49 -6.19
CA CYS A 74 -8.88 -7.63 -5.35
C CYS A 74 -7.99 -8.65 -6.05
N TYR A 75 -7.17 -9.33 -5.26
CA TYR A 75 -6.48 -10.55 -5.69
C TYR A 75 -7.31 -11.76 -5.33
N LEU A 76 -7.46 -12.69 -6.28
CA LEU A 76 -8.24 -13.91 -6.11
C LEU A 76 -7.41 -15.15 -6.40
N LEU A 77 -7.62 -16.17 -5.58
CA LEU A 77 -7.25 -17.54 -5.92
C LEU A 77 -8.29 -18.16 -6.89
N PRO A 78 -7.96 -19.24 -7.59
CA PRO A 78 -8.90 -19.93 -8.49
C PRO A 78 -10.22 -20.38 -7.84
N ASP A 79 -10.23 -20.56 -6.52
CA ASP A 79 -11.45 -20.92 -5.76
C ASP A 79 -12.26 -19.69 -5.29
N GLY A 80 -11.82 -18.47 -5.64
CA GLY A 80 -12.46 -17.22 -5.26
C GLY A 80 -12.07 -16.68 -3.89
N THR A 81 -11.07 -17.27 -3.22
CA THR A 81 -10.52 -16.72 -1.97
C THR A 81 -9.83 -15.40 -2.24
N VAL A 82 -10.17 -14.37 -1.46
CA VAL A 82 -9.65 -13.00 -1.61
C VAL A 82 -8.37 -12.81 -0.80
N ALA A 83 -7.34 -12.21 -1.41
CA ALA A 83 -6.11 -11.73 -0.78
C ALA A 83 -5.52 -12.70 0.26
N PRO A 84 -5.04 -13.89 -0.17
CA PRO A 84 -4.47 -14.88 0.75
C PRO A 84 -3.21 -14.34 1.44
N THR A 85 -2.90 -14.85 2.62
CA THR A 85 -1.59 -14.66 3.27
C THR A 85 -0.60 -15.68 2.73
N LEU A 86 0.50 -15.19 2.15
CA LEU A 86 1.59 -16.04 1.67
C LEU A 86 2.58 -16.29 2.82
N ARG A 87 2.90 -17.57 3.11
CA ARG A 87 3.77 -17.94 4.21
C ARG A 87 4.95 -18.77 3.73
N LEU A 88 6.15 -18.27 3.96
CA LEU A 88 7.40 -18.85 3.52
C LEU A 88 8.42 -18.85 4.65
N HIS A 89 9.41 -19.73 4.56
CA HIS A 89 10.60 -19.66 5.41
C HIS A 89 11.76 -19.02 4.63
N PRO A 90 12.76 -18.47 5.33
CA PRO A 90 14.03 -18.14 4.68
C PRO A 90 14.57 -19.32 3.84
N GLY A 91 15.00 -19.07 2.61
CA GLY A 91 15.45 -20.07 1.65
C GLY A 91 14.36 -20.72 0.78
N ASP A 92 13.09 -20.55 1.08
CA ASP A 92 11.99 -21.09 0.27
C ASP A 92 11.90 -20.42 -1.10
N LEU A 93 11.44 -21.16 -2.09
CA LEU A 93 11.17 -20.67 -3.43
C LEU A 93 9.71 -20.25 -3.55
N LEU A 94 9.46 -18.99 -3.89
CA LEU A 94 8.15 -18.53 -4.36
C LEU A 94 8.06 -18.72 -5.88
N VAL A 95 6.94 -19.30 -6.34
CA VAL A 95 6.52 -19.36 -7.74
C VAL A 95 5.08 -18.86 -7.79
N LEU A 96 4.88 -17.62 -8.22
CA LEU A 96 3.57 -16.99 -8.27
C LEU A 96 3.24 -16.61 -9.71
N HIS A 97 2.12 -17.13 -10.23
CA HIS A 97 1.57 -16.71 -11.50
C HIS A 97 0.50 -15.64 -11.25
N LEU A 98 0.70 -14.46 -11.79
CA LEU A 98 -0.28 -13.38 -11.74
C LEU A 98 -0.98 -13.24 -13.09
N LYS A 99 -2.29 -13.44 -13.10
CA LYS A 99 -3.15 -13.11 -14.24
C LYS A 99 -3.77 -11.74 -14.02
N ASN A 100 -3.64 -10.87 -15.01
CA ASN A 100 -4.33 -9.60 -15.04
C ASN A 100 -5.71 -9.79 -15.71
N ASP A 101 -6.78 -9.68 -14.94
CA ASP A 101 -8.18 -9.74 -15.37
C ASP A 101 -8.89 -8.39 -15.13
N LEU A 102 -8.13 -7.28 -15.08
CA LEU A 102 -8.71 -5.93 -15.00
C LEU A 102 -9.44 -5.59 -16.29
N VAL A 103 -10.57 -4.88 -16.14
CA VAL A 103 -11.41 -4.47 -17.27
C VAL A 103 -11.43 -2.94 -17.33
N ASP A 104 -11.14 -2.37 -18.49
CA ASP A 104 -11.32 -0.93 -18.69
C ASP A 104 -12.82 -0.59 -18.73
N THR A 105 -13.37 -0.34 -17.54
CA THR A 105 -14.79 0.05 -17.38
C THR A 105 -14.99 1.56 -17.44
N ALA A 106 -13.93 2.35 -17.66
CA ALA A 106 -14.05 3.79 -17.78
C ALA A 106 -14.78 4.15 -19.08
N PRO A 107 -15.84 5.00 -19.07
CA PRO A 107 -16.24 5.68 -20.29
C PRO A 107 -15.02 6.49 -20.75
N ALA A 108 -14.71 6.43 -22.06
CA ALA A 108 -13.58 7.16 -22.63
C ALA A 108 -13.63 8.63 -22.17
N GLN A 109 -12.96 8.94 -21.09
CA GLN A 109 -12.79 10.33 -20.64
C GLN A 109 -11.75 10.98 -21.54
N ALA A 110 -12.09 12.16 -22.07
CA ALA A 110 -11.09 13.00 -22.70
C ALA A 110 -9.93 13.20 -21.71
N PRO A 111 -8.67 13.17 -22.15
CA PRO A 111 -7.52 13.28 -21.27
C PRO A 111 -7.66 14.55 -20.41
N THR A 112 -7.74 14.36 -19.11
CA THR A 112 -7.60 15.46 -18.16
C THR A 112 -6.18 16.01 -18.28
N SER A 113 -6.01 17.30 -18.10
CA SER A 113 -4.80 18.08 -18.40
C SER A 113 -3.48 17.58 -17.77
N ALA A 114 -3.54 16.66 -16.81
CA ALA A 114 -2.36 16.03 -16.20
C ALA A 114 -1.62 15.04 -17.13
N GLN A 115 -2.28 14.48 -18.16
CA GLN A 115 -1.65 13.57 -19.12
C GLN A 115 -1.09 14.26 -20.38
N ALA A 116 -1.31 15.59 -20.54
CA ALA A 116 -0.91 16.31 -21.75
C ALA A 116 0.50 16.94 -21.69
N SER A 117 1.25 16.78 -20.60
CA SER A 117 2.57 17.44 -20.43
C SER A 117 3.77 16.65 -20.99
N ALA A 118 3.56 15.52 -21.64
CA ALA A 118 4.66 14.68 -22.16
C ALA A 118 5.09 15.00 -23.61
N SER A 119 4.61 16.08 -24.25
CA SER A 119 5.08 16.45 -25.60
C SER A 119 5.00 17.95 -25.88
N ALA A 120 5.77 18.77 -25.20
CA ALA A 120 6.03 20.16 -25.61
C ALA A 120 7.48 20.29 -26.09
N GLN A 121 7.68 20.12 -27.39
CA GLN A 121 8.89 20.59 -28.08
C GLN A 121 8.94 22.10 -28.05
N VAL A 122 10.08 22.66 -27.66
CA VAL A 122 10.40 24.08 -27.68
C VAL A 122 10.38 24.59 -29.11
N PRO A 123 9.64 25.66 -29.50
CA PRO A 123 9.82 26.31 -30.76
C PRO A 123 10.85 27.44 -30.62
N THR A 124 11.92 27.34 -31.38
CA THR A 124 12.82 28.44 -31.68
C THR A 124 12.13 29.43 -32.60
N SER A 125 12.28 30.71 -32.29
CA SER A 125 11.76 31.89 -33.02
C SER A 125 12.27 31.99 -34.44
N ALA A 126 11.39 32.21 -35.43
CA ALA A 126 11.64 33.07 -36.61
C ALA A 126 10.36 33.42 -37.38
N GLN A 127 10.10 34.66 -37.43
CA GLN A 127 9.46 35.54 -38.43
C GLN A 127 8.32 35.07 -39.34
N ALA A 128 7.27 35.89 -39.32
CA ALA A 128 6.10 35.90 -40.18
C ALA A 128 6.42 36.21 -41.65
N GLN A 129 5.79 35.51 -42.57
CA GLN A 129 5.39 36.01 -43.88
C GLN A 129 4.08 35.35 -44.35
N THR A 130 3.18 36.21 -44.79
CA THR A 130 1.86 35.96 -45.38
C THR A 130 1.95 35.41 -46.78
N SER A 131 1.15 34.40 -47.16
CA SER A 131 0.64 34.24 -48.54
C SER A 131 -0.52 33.23 -48.60
N GLN A 132 -1.48 33.54 -49.48
CA GLN A 132 -2.77 32.92 -49.78
C GLN A 132 -2.70 31.51 -50.38
N PRO A 133 -3.82 30.73 -50.32
CA PRO A 133 -3.91 29.38 -50.86
C PRO A 133 -4.30 29.36 -52.37
N PRO A 134 -3.86 28.36 -53.14
CA PRO A 134 -4.40 28.04 -54.47
C PRO A 134 -5.39 26.85 -54.44
N PRO A 135 -6.14 26.62 -55.53
CA PRO A 135 -7.44 25.96 -55.55
C PRO A 135 -7.40 24.43 -55.72
N ALA A 136 -8.54 23.84 -55.43
CA ALA A 136 -8.82 22.42 -55.50
C ALA A 136 -8.64 21.80 -56.89
N GLN A 137 -8.09 20.57 -56.94
CA GLN A 137 -8.16 19.70 -58.11
C GLN A 137 -8.70 18.29 -57.76
N ALA A 138 -9.35 17.74 -58.78
CA ALA A 138 -10.26 16.61 -58.77
C ALA A 138 -9.66 15.25 -58.43
N THR A 139 -10.50 14.37 -57.84
CA THR A 139 -10.33 12.94 -57.57
C THR A 139 -10.29 12.10 -58.85
N PRO A 140 -9.48 11.03 -58.91
CA PRO A 140 -9.67 9.88 -59.79
C PRO A 140 -10.13 8.62 -58.99
N PRO A 141 -10.59 7.55 -59.64
CA PRO A 141 -11.51 6.56 -59.09
C PRO A 141 -10.86 5.46 -58.27
N ALA A 142 -11.72 4.82 -57.43
CA ALA A 142 -11.39 3.73 -56.54
C ALA A 142 -10.84 2.49 -57.24
N HIS A 143 -9.66 2.03 -56.83
CA HIS A 143 -9.21 0.68 -57.01
C HIS A 143 -9.35 -0.10 -55.70
N THR A 144 -10.10 -1.19 -55.75
CA THR A 144 -10.19 -2.24 -54.72
C THR A 144 -8.82 -2.90 -54.56
N HIS A 145 -8.20 -2.64 -53.40
CA HIS A 145 -7.07 -3.43 -52.96
C HIS A 145 -7.47 -4.27 -51.75
N GLU A 146 -7.23 -5.56 -51.87
CA GLU A 146 -7.28 -6.53 -50.78
C GLU A 146 -6.43 -6.03 -49.61
N HIS A 147 -7.04 -6.03 -48.41
CA HIS A 147 -6.31 -5.71 -47.16
C HIS A 147 -5.29 -6.79 -46.88
N PRO A 148 -4.00 -6.49 -46.76
CA PRO A 148 -3.04 -7.40 -46.17
C PRO A 148 -3.44 -7.59 -44.68
N HIS A 149 -3.49 -8.84 -44.25
CA HIS A 149 -3.61 -9.19 -42.83
C HIS A 149 -2.58 -8.37 -42.04
N ALA A 150 -3.03 -7.60 -41.05
CA ALA A 150 -2.14 -6.93 -40.10
C ALA A 150 -1.21 -8.00 -39.49
N PRO A 151 0.10 -7.74 -39.38
CA PRO A 151 0.97 -8.66 -38.67
C PRO A 151 0.47 -8.74 -37.23
N THR A 152 0.19 -9.98 -36.77
CA THR A 152 -0.04 -10.25 -35.36
C THR A 152 1.26 -9.88 -34.65
N SER A 153 1.34 -8.68 -34.08
CA SER A 153 2.44 -8.29 -33.22
C SER A 153 2.49 -9.27 -32.07
N LYS A 154 3.64 -9.93 -31.90
CA LYS A 154 3.90 -10.74 -30.70
C LYS A 154 3.58 -9.88 -29.48
N PRO A 155 2.87 -10.39 -28.45
CA PRO A 155 2.64 -9.63 -27.23
C PRO A 155 3.97 -9.04 -26.74
N ALA A 156 3.95 -7.77 -26.29
CA ALA A 156 5.14 -7.15 -25.72
C ALA A 156 5.52 -7.95 -24.47
N ASP A 157 6.83 -8.15 -24.26
CA ASP A 157 7.33 -8.77 -23.05
C ASP A 157 6.99 -7.86 -21.84
N PRO A 158 6.24 -8.33 -20.81
CA PRO A 158 5.91 -7.52 -19.64
C PRO A 158 7.10 -6.89 -18.92
N CYS A 159 8.30 -7.46 -19.06
CA CYS A 159 9.55 -6.91 -18.50
C CYS A 159 10.22 -5.84 -19.37
N SER A 160 9.73 -5.63 -20.58
CA SER A 160 10.22 -4.54 -21.42
C SER A 160 9.34 -3.33 -21.19
N SER A 161 9.87 -2.26 -20.61
CA SER A 161 9.17 -0.96 -20.29
C SER A 161 7.94 -0.68 -21.17
N GLY A 162 6.88 -1.42 -20.90
CA GLY A 162 5.57 -1.24 -21.54
C GLY A 162 4.92 0.03 -21.04
N ALA A 163 3.95 0.56 -21.79
CA ALA A 163 3.14 1.66 -21.30
C ALA A 163 2.35 1.20 -20.07
N MET A 164 2.54 1.87 -18.95
CA MET A 164 1.70 1.70 -17.76
C MET A 164 0.38 2.43 -17.99
N SER A 165 -0.72 1.81 -17.62
CA SER A 165 -2.08 2.33 -17.79
C SER A 165 -2.96 1.94 -16.61
N ALA A 166 -4.16 2.49 -16.53
CA ALA A 166 -5.12 2.19 -15.47
C ALA A 166 -5.50 0.69 -15.37
N VAL A 167 -5.29 -0.08 -16.44
CA VAL A 167 -5.53 -1.54 -16.48
C VAL A 167 -4.25 -2.37 -16.48
N SER A 168 -3.09 -1.73 -16.39
CA SER A 168 -1.83 -2.45 -16.17
C SER A 168 -1.72 -2.84 -14.70
N THR A 169 -0.99 -3.92 -14.40
CA THR A 169 -0.64 -4.29 -13.03
C THR A 169 0.75 -4.91 -12.96
N ASN A 170 1.29 -4.99 -11.76
CA ASN A 170 2.48 -5.76 -11.39
C ASN A 170 2.37 -6.12 -9.90
N LEU A 171 3.42 -6.70 -9.32
CA LEU A 171 3.56 -6.88 -7.87
C LEU A 171 4.89 -6.29 -7.40
N HIS A 172 4.81 -5.56 -6.32
CA HIS A 172 5.89 -5.27 -5.40
C HIS A 172 5.78 -6.17 -4.17
N PHE A 173 6.89 -6.77 -3.76
CA PHE A 173 7.00 -7.58 -2.55
C PHE A 173 7.63 -6.72 -1.44
N HIS A 174 6.80 -5.88 -0.86
CA HIS A 174 7.21 -4.79 0.03
C HIS A 174 7.95 -5.29 1.27
N GLY A 175 9.15 -4.80 1.44
CA GLY A 175 10.05 -5.09 2.54
C GLY A 175 11.02 -6.25 2.29
N LEU A 176 10.78 -7.11 1.27
CA LEU A 176 11.70 -8.21 0.98
C LEU A 176 12.98 -7.73 0.30
N THR A 177 14.11 -8.34 0.70
CA THR A 177 15.43 -8.12 0.09
C THR A 177 15.61 -9.02 -1.14
N VAL A 178 14.77 -8.84 -2.17
CA VAL A 178 14.84 -9.60 -3.43
C VAL A 178 15.35 -8.72 -4.57
N PRO A 179 16.11 -9.27 -5.55
CA PRO A 179 16.68 -8.48 -6.62
C PRO A 179 15.63 -7.71 -7.45
N PRO A 180 15.90 -6.44 -7.82
CA PRO A 180 15.01 -5.62 -8.66
C PRO A 180 15.20 -5.97 -10.14
N VAL A 181 14.89 -7.21 -10.51
CA VAL A 181 15.03 -7.74 -11.88
C VAL A 181 13.74 -8.41 -12.33
N CYS A 182 13.58 -8.55 -13.67
CA CYS A 182 12.46 -9.23 -14.28
C CYS A 182 12.16 -10.58 -13.61
N HIS A 183 10.88 -10.92 -13.43
CA HIS A 183 10.36 -12.08 -12.69
C HIS A 183 10.61 -12.08 -11.17
N GLN A 184 11.16 -11.01 -10.62
CA GLN A 184 11.36 -10.83 -9.19
C GLN A 184 10.67 -9.54 -8.73
N ASP A 185 11.41 -8.46 -8.38
CA ASP A 185 10.80 -7.22 -7.89
C ASP A 185 11.13 -6.00 -8.79
N ASP A 186 11.13 -6.17 -10.12
CA ASP A 186 11.34 -5.07 -11.08
C ASP A 186 10.04 -4.28 -11.29
N VAL A 187 9.72 -3.38 -10.38
CA VAL A 187 8.51 -2.53 -10.47
C VAL A 187 8.62 -1.42 -11.51
N LEU A 188 9.85 -1.07 -11.92
CA LEU A 188 10.09 0.01 -12.87
C LEU A 188 9.71 -0.37 -14.31
N LYS A 189 9.82 -1.66 -14.66
CA LYS A 189 9.66 -2.13 -16.03
C LYS A 189 8.53 -3.12 -16.19
N THR A 190 8.21 -3.90 -15.16
CA THR A 190 7.17 -4.91 -15.24
C THR A 190 5.79 -4.25 -15.35
N SER A 191 5.13 -4.50 -16.48
CA SER A 191 3.78 -4.00 -16.77
C SER A 191 2.96 -5.09 -17.45
N ILE A 192 2.13 -5.77 -16.67
CA ILE A 192 1.30 -6.91 -17.11
C ILE A 192 -0.03 -6.35 -17.60
N GLN A 193 -0.37 -6.66 -18.86
CA GLN A 193 -1.61 -6.22 -19.49
C GLN A 193 -2.73 -7.28 -19.36
N PRO A 194 -4.01 -6.92 -19.45
CA PRO A 194 -5.12 -7.89 -19.41
C PRO A 194 -5.04 -8.97 -20.49
N THR A 195 -4.41 -8.66 -21.63
CA THR A 195 -4.25 -9.60 -22.76
C THR A 195 -3.08 -10.55 -22.61
N ASP A 196 -2.18 -10.29 -21.64
CA ASP A 196 -1.01 -11.12 -21.43
C ASP A 196 -1.37 -12.48 -20.81
N PRO A 197 -0.60 -13.54 -21.09
CA PRO A 197 -0.70 -14.77 -20.31
C PRO A 197 -0.35 -14.49 -18.84
N PRO A 198 -0.66 -15.42 -17.91
CA PRO A 198 -0.21 -15.28 -16.53
C PRO A 198 1.31 -15.06 -16.46
N PHE A 199 1.71 -14.01 -15.75
CA PHE A 199 3.11 -13.65 -15.57
C PHE A 199 3.69 -14.40 -14.37
N GLU A 200 4.84 -15.07 -14.52
CA GLU A 200 5.51 -15.81 -13.45
C GLU A 200 6.45 -14.87 -12.67
N TYR A 201 6.20 -14.71 -11.38
CA TYR A 201 7.18 -14.25 -10.39
C TYR A 201 7.87 -15.47 -9.80
N ARG A 202 9.22 -15.47 -9.78
CA ARG A 202 10.00 -16.63 -9.34
C ARG A 202 11.30 -16.20 -8.66
N PHE A 203 11.37 -16.34 -7.36
CA PHE A 203 12.57 -16.02 -6.58
C PHE A 203 12.64 -16.83 -5.29
N ARG A 204 13.86 -16.93 -4.73
CA ARG A 204 14.05 -17.47 -3.38
C ARG A 204 14.01 -16.34 -2.37
N ILE A 205 13.36 -16.62 -1.25
CA ILE A 205 13.50 -15.80 -0.06
C ILE A 205 14.97 -15.90 0.40
N PRO A 206 15.67 -14.80 0.66
CA PRO A 206 17.02 -14.86 1.21
C PRO A 206 17.09 -15.73 2.48
N ASP A 207 18.21 -16.47 2.64
CA ASP A 207 18.38 -17.36 3.80
C ASP A 207 18.44 -16.60 5.14
N ASP A 208 18.73 -15.32 5.10
CA ASP A 208 18.85 -14.40 6.22
C ASP A 208 17.75 -13.33 6.23
N GLU A 209 16.71 -13.48 5.41
CA GLU A 209 15.54 -12.60 5.46
C GLU A 209 14.94 -12.62 6.88
N PRO A 210 14.73 -11.48 7.52
CA PRO A 210 14.15 -11.42 8.86
C PRO A 210 12.75 -12.04 8.92
N PRO A 211 12.44 -12.82 9.97
CA PRO A 211 11.09 -13.36 10.14
C PRO A 211 10.13 -12.30 10.63
N GLY A 212 9.02 -12.10 9.92
CA GLY A 212 8.04 -11.09 10.26
C GLY A 212 6.98 -10.89 9.20
N LEU A 213 6.24 -9.78 9.30
CA LEU A 213 5.15 -9.42 8.41
C LEU A 213 5.63 -8.50 7.29
N TYR A 214 5.46 -8.94 6.07
CA TYR A 214 5.66 -8.28 4.79
C TYR A 214 4.33 -8.21 4.05
N TRP A 215 4.30 -7.65 2.83
CA TRP A 215 3.09 -7.63 2.03
C TRP A 215 3.37 -7.54 0.53
N TYR A 216 2.31 -7.71 -0.28
CA TYR A 216 2.38 -7.58 -1.73
C TYR A 216 1.26 -6.67 -2.22
N HIS A 217 1.59 -5.80 -3.18
CA HIS A 217 0.66 -4.85 -3.77
C HIS A 217 1.11 -4.42 -5.18
N PRO A 218 0.24 -3.81 -6.00
CA PRO A 218 0.64 -3.27 -7.29
C PRO A 218 1.49 -2.01 -7.10
N HIS A 219 2.44 -1.81 -8.01
CA HIS A 219 3.31 -0.64 -8.06
C HIS A 219 3.42 -0.14 -9.50
N ILE A 220 2.29 0.28 -10.05
CA ILE A 220 2.16 0.82 -11.41
C ILE A 220 2.16 2.34 -11.33
N HIS A 221 3.24 2.97 -11.72
CA HIS A 221 3.39 4.42 -11.65
C HIS A 221 2.22 5.17 -12.30
N GLY A 222 1.63 6.11 -11.56
CA GLY A 222 0.42 6.87 -11.91
C GLY A 222 -0.90 6.15 -11.64
N PHE A 223 -0.88 4.89 -11.11
CA PHE A 223 -2.08 4.10 -10.87
C PHE A 223 -2.01 3.23 -9.60
N SER A 224 -0.90 3.28 -8.87
CA SER A 224 -0.68 2.51 -7.62
C SER A 224 -1.73 2.84 -6.58
N SER A 225 -1.94 4.13 -6.33
CA SER A 225 -2.91 4.64 -5.34
C SER A 225 -4.30 4.06 -5.59
N LYS A 226 -4.81 4.17 -6.81
CA LYS A 226 -6.15 3.71 -7.16
C LYS A 226 -6.33 2.21 -6.94
N GLN A 227 -5.36 1.38 -7.32
CA GLN A 227 -5.46 -0.06 -7.17
C GLN A 227 -5.37 -0.49 -5.70
N VAL A 228 -4.52 0.17 -4.90
CA VAL A 228 -4.37 -0.13 -3.47
C VAL A 228 -5.59 0.36 -2.69
N THR A 229 -6.07 1.59 -2.89
CA THR A 229 -7.32 2.11 -2.27
C THR A 229 -8.51 1.21 -2.59
N GLY A 230 -8.59 0.68 -3.80
CA GLY A 230 -9.62 -0.29 -4.17
C GLY A 230 -9.48 -1.65 -3.49
N GLY A 231 -8.33 -1.96 -2.86
CA GLY A 231 -8.11 -3.17 -2.05
C GLY A 231 -7.12 -4.19 -2.62
N ALA A 232 -6.38 -3.87 -3.70
CA ALA A 232 -5.36 -4.77 -4.25
C ALA A 232 -4.13 -4.86 -3.35
N SER A 233 -4.20 -5.66 -2.31
CA SER A 233 -3.08 -5.92 -1.39
C SER A 233 -3.28 -7.23 -0.64
N GLY A 234 -2.19 -7.86 -0.19
CA GLY A 234 -2.25 -9.04 0.66
C GLY A 234 -1.00 -9.20 1.53
N ALA A 235 -1.13 -9.91 2.64
CA ALA A 235 -0.05 -10.14 3.58
C ALA A 235 0.92 -11.24 3.09
N LEU A 236 2.20 -11.07 3.41
CA LEU A 236 3.24 -12.07 3.25
C LEU A 236 3.95 -12.22 4.59
N ILE A 237 4.19 -13.43 5.03
CA ILE A 237 4.86 -13.72 6.31
C ILE A 237 6.09 -14.56 6.05
N ILE A 238 7.22 -14.09 6.53
CA ILE A 238 8.43 -14.90 6.68
C ILE A 238 8.38 -15.52 8.06
N GLU A 239 8.31 -16.86 8.10
CA GLU A 239 8.13 -17.64 9.32
C GLU A 239 9.41 -17.69 10.16
N GLY A 240 9.26 -17.86 11.48
CA GLY A 240 10.39 -18.02 12.40
C GLY A 240 10.50 -16.91 13.45
N LEU A 241 9.48 -16.06 13.62
CA LEU A 241 9.50 -14.98 14.61
C LEU A 241 9.71 -15.48 16.05
N GLU A 242 9.19 -16.69 16.39
CA GLU A 242 9.39 -17.36 17.67
C GLU A 242 10.86 -17.76 17.91
N ARG A 243 11.65 -17.86 16.85
CA ARG A 243 13.10 -18.11 16.92
C ARG A 243 13.87 -16.84 17.25
N ALA A 244 13.33 -15.68 16.84
CA ALA A 244 13.86 -14.37 17.16
C ALA A 244 13.44 -13.91 18.56
N ASN A 245 12.21 -14.22 18.98
CA ASN A 245 11.65 -13.82 20.27
C ASN A 245 10.82 -14.94 20.89
N SER A 246 11.34 -15.56 21.95
CA SER A 246 10.68 -16.68 22.65
C SER A 246 9.36 -16.29 23.34
N GLU A 247 9.10 -15.01 23.59
CA GLU A 247 7.85 -14.53 24.22
C GLU A 247 6.61 -14.76 23.33
N VAL A 248 6.81 -14.96 22.03
CA VAL A 248 5.72 -15.26 21.10
C VAL A 248 5.57 -16.75 20.80
N ALA A 249 6.49 -17.60 21.27
CA ALA A 249 6.45 -19.04 21.02
C ALA A 249 5.15 -19.66 21.54
N GLY A 250 4.47 -20.41 20.68
CA GLY A 250 3.20 -21.07 21.00
C GLY A 250 1.98 -20.16 21.11
N LEU A 251 2.09 -18.87 20.83
CA LEU A 251 0.93 -17.98 20.81
C LEU A 251 0.07 -18.20 19.56
N PRO A 252 -1.26 -18.18 19.69
CA PRO A 252 -2.14 -17.96 18.54
C PRO A 252 -1.82 -16.63 17.88
N GLU A 253 -1.93 -16.56 16.55
CA GLU A 253 -1.65 -15.33 15.82
C GLU A 253 -2.81 -14.90 14.94
N ARG A 254 -2.97 -13.58 14.76
CA ARG A 254 -3.93 -12.96 13.83
C ARG A 254 -3.23 -12.05 12.85
N VAL A 255 -3.65 -12.14 11.60
CA VAL A 255 -3.25 -11.20 10.55
C VAL A 255 -4.38 -10.20 10.32
N LEU A 256 -4.11 -8.93 10.58
CA LEU A 256 -5.06 -7.84 10.42
C LEU A 256 -4.53 -6.86 9.37
N VAL A 257 -5.16 -6.84 8.22
CA VAL A 257 -4.83 -5.91 7.14
C VAL A 257 -5.82 -4.76 7.17
N ILE A 258 -5.36 -3.58 7.55
CA ILE A 258 -6.14 -2.36 7.55
C ILE A 258 -5.93 -1.68 6.20
N ARG A 259 -7.03 -1.35 5.51
CA ARG A 259 -7.04 -0.69 4.22
C ARG A 259 -7.89 0.56 4.30
N ASP A 260 -7.49 1.60 3.60
CA ASP A 260 -8.39 2.71 3.31
C ASP A 260 -9.21 2.42 2.05
N GLN A 261 -10.26 3.17 1.87
CA GLN A 261 -11.16 3.12 0.73
C GLN A 261 -11.89 4.45 0.61
N ASP A 262 -12.44 4.73 -0.56
CA ASP A 262 -13.31 5.89 -0.73
C ASP A 262 -14.47 5.87 0.28
N LEU A 263 -14.93 7.06 0.66
CA LEU A 263 -16.00 7.19 1.63
C LEU A 263 -17.28 6.52 1.13
N VAL A 264 -17.80 5.60 1.91
CA VAL A 264 -19.08 4.92 1.62
C VAL A 264 -20.26 5.90 1.69
N ASN A 265 -20.17 6.90 2.58
CA ASN A 265 -21.20 7.90 2.80
C ASN A 265 -20.63 9.32 2.67
N PRO A 266 -20.19 9.75 1.48
CA PRO A 266 -19.50 11.03 1.30
C PRO A 266 -20.33 12.24 1.69
N ASP A 267 -21.68 12.17 1.57
CA ASP A 267 -22.61 13.25 1.90
C ASP A 267 -23.25 13.11 3.28
N ALA A 268 -22.81 12.14 4.10
CA ALA A 268 -23.37 11.95 5.43
C ALA A 268 -23.13 13.18 6.32
N PRO A 269 -24.13 13.65 7.07
CA PRO A 269 -23.91 14.69 8.07
C PRO A 269 -23.01 14.13 9.19
N PRO A 270 -22.27 15.01 9.90
CA PRO A 270 -21.50 14.60 11.07
C PRO A 270 -22.33 13.80 12.07
N SER A 271 -21.71 12.82 12.72
CA SER A 271 -22.36 12.07 13.79
C SER A 271 -22.88 13.03 14.87
N LYS A 272 -24.04 12.73 15.46
CA LYS A 272 -24.62 13.53 16.55
C LYS A 272 -23.73 13.60 17.80
N SER A 273 -22.77 12.70 17.91
CA SER A 273 -21.78 12.66 19.00
C SER A 273 -20.54 13.50 18.71
N GLU A 274 -20.37 13.99 17.49
CA GLU A 274 -19.25 14.86 17.15
C GLU A 274 -19.55 16.31 17.62
N PRO A 275 -18.55 17.01 18.20
CA PRO A 275 -18.68 18.43 18.41
C PRO A 275 -18.89 19.15 17.08
N VAL A 276 -19.65 20.23 17.06
CA VAL A 276 -19.84 21.06 15.86
C VAL A 276 -18.46 21.62 15.49
N VAL A 277 -17.85 21.04 14.48
CA VAL A 277 -16.56 21.49 13.96
C VAL A 277 -16.80 22.65 13.00
N PRO A 278 -15.98 23.71 12.99
CA PRO A 278 -16.01 24.72 11.96
C PRO A 278 -15.95 24.09 10.55
N LYS A 279 -16.51 24.77 9.55
CA LYS A 279 -16.51 24.30 8.15
C LYS A 279 -15.13 23.70 7.82
N MET A 280 -15.15 22.44 7.40
CA MET A 280 -13.92 21.71 7.11
C MET A 280 -13.09 22.46 6.06
N LEU A 281 -11.81 22.54 6.32
CA LEU A 281 -10.86 22.94 5.32
C LEU A 281 -10.72 21.81 4.31
N ILE A 282 -10.65 22.14 3.06
CA ILE A 282 -10.25 21.26 1.98
C ILE A 282 -8.82 21.66 1.64
N ASP A 283 -7.91 20.71 1.57
CA ASP A 283 -6.55 21.00 1.18
C ASP A 283 -6.40 21.21 -0.34
N ARG A 284 -5.17 21.21 -0.83
CA ARG A 284 -4.90 21.57 -2.22
C ARG A 284 -5.28 20.49 -3.22
N ASP A 285 -5.24 19.22 -2.83
CA ASP A 285 -5.63 18.08 -3.65
C ASP A 285 -7.12 17.75 -3.58
N GLY A 286 -7.86 18.40 -2.69
CA GLY A 286 -9.31 18.35 -2.63
C GLY A 286 -9.88 17.48 -1.52
N ASP A 287 -9.02 16.91 -0.68
CA ASP A 287 -9.41 16.04 0.43
C ASP A 287 -9.78 16.85 1.70
N SER A 288 -10.16 16.13 2.74
CA SER A 288 -10.55 16.73 4.02
C SER A 288 -9.31 17.01 4.87
N ALA A 289 -8.81 18.24 4.84
CA ALA A 289 -7.61 18.62 5.57
C ALA A 289 -7.73 18.42 7.09
N ASN A 290 -6.61 18.09 7.72
CA ASN A 290 -6.53 17.97 9.18
C ASN A 290 -6.74 19.32 9.87
N ASN A 291 -7.72 19.38 10.77
CA ASN A 291 -8.01 20.57 11.56
C ASN A 291 -7.41 20.52 12.98
N GLY A 292 -6.63 19.47 13.29
CA GLY A 292 -6.00 19.27 14.59
C GLY A 292 -6.95 18.96 15.74
N THR A 293 -8.25 18.76 15.49
CA THR A 293 -9.24 18.50 16.55
C THR A 293 -9.39 17.02 16.90
N GLY A 294 -8.94 16.11 16.04
CA GLY A 294 -9.14 14.67 16.18
C GLY A 294 -10.57 14.21 15.87
N PHE A 295 -11.39 15.11 15.32
CA PHE A 295 -12.78 14.89 14.95
C PHE A 295 -13.03 15.35 13.52
N GLY A 296 -14.19 15.02 13.00
CA GLY A 296 -14.64 15.45 11.68
C GLY A 296 -14.68 14.32 10.69
N LYS A 297 -15.01 14.67 9.45
CA LYS A 297 -15.07 13.74 8.35
C LYS A 297 -13.64 13.31 7.96
N PRO A 298 -13.34 12.01 7.85
CA PRO A 298 -12.04 11.54 7.40
C PRO A 298 -11.87 11.77 5.90
N ALA A 299 -10.64 11.75 5.41
CA ALA A 299 -10.36 11.71 3.97
C ALA A 299 -10.83 10.38 3.36
N ARG A 300 -10.60 9.27 4.05
CA ARG A 300 -10.93 7.91 3.62
C ARG A 300 -11.66 7.12 4.72
N ASP A 301 -12.52 6.17 4.33
CA ASP A 301 -13.01 5.15 5.24
C ASP A 301 -11.95 4.05 5.42
N LEU A 302 -12.05 3.30 6.53
CA LEU A 302 -11.17 2.16 6.81
C LEU A 302 -11.93 0.84 6.75
N SER A 303 -11.18 -0.23 6.52
CA SER A 303 -11.65 -1.60 6.67
C SER A 303 -10.61 -2.47 7.36
N VAL A 304 -11.06 -3.51 8.08
CA VAL A 304 -10.20 -4.54 8.70
C VAL A 304 -10.50 -5.87 8.02
N ASN A 305 -9.52 -6.42 7.30
CA ASN A 305 -9.70 -7.63 6.49
C ASN A 305 -10.97 -7.56 5.63
N PHE A 306 -11.19 -6.44 4.95
CA PHE A 306 -12.35 -6.15 4.11
C PHE A 306 -13.70 -6.01 4.85
N VAL A 307 -13.72 -5.89 6.17
CA VAL A 307 -14.90 -5.46 6.91
C VAL A 307 -14.85 -3.95 7.04
N PRO A 308 -15.71 -3.20 6.35
CA PRO A 308 -15.65 -1.74 6.34
C PRO A 308 -16.12 -1.15 7.67
N VAL A 309 -15.52 -0.02 8.04
CA VAL A 309 -15.84 0.77 9.23
C VAL A 309 -16.16 2.20 8.77
N PRO A 310 -17.31 2.41 8.10
CA PRO A 310 -17.61 3.64 7.40
C PRO A 310 -17.99 4.80 8.32
N TYR A 311 -17.62 6.01 7.90
CA TYR A 311 -18.11 7.26 8.45
C TYR A 311 -19.64 7.39 8.22
N PRO A 312 -20.42 8.02 9.10
CA PRO A 312 -20.01 8.76 10.30
C PRO A 312 -20.04 7.95 11.59
N ASP A 313 -20.63 6.77 11.62
CA ASP A 313 -20.93 6.04 12.85
C ASP A 313 -19.83 5.04 13.23
N TYR A 314 -18.92 4.73 12.32
CA TYR A 314 -17.79 3.80 12.49
C TYR A 314 -18.20 2.49 13.19
N PRO A 315 -19.21 1.74 12.67
CA PRO A 315 -19.60 0.47 13.26
C PRO A 315 -18.41 -0.49 13.26
N PRO A 316 -17.83 -0.82 14.45
CA PRO A 316 -16.59 -1.56 14.49
C PRO A 316 -16.81 -3.00 14.01
N ALA A 317 -15.83 -3.53 13.28
CA ALA A 317 -15.77 -4.96 13.00
C ALA A 317 -15.70 -5.75 14.32
N SER A 318 -15.91 -7.07 14.30
CA SER A 318 -15.93 -7.88 15.52
C SER A 318 -14.81 -8.90 15.55
N ILE A 319 -14.02 -8.92 16.62
CA ILE A 319 -12.99 -9.93 16.91
C ILE A 319 -13.37 -10.65 18.20
N LYS A 320 -13.48 -11.98 18.16
CA LYS A 320 -13.72 -12.80 19.36
C LYS A 320 -12.41 -13.36 19.88
N MET A 321 -12.22 -13.29 21.19
CA MET A 321 -11.08 -13.87 21.91
C MET A 321 -11.54 -14.58 23.18
N LYS A 322 -10.82 -15.59 23.63
CA LYS A 322 -11.05 -16.15 24.97
C LYS A 322 -10.66 -15.13 26.03
N PRO A 323 -11.36 -15.05 27.17
CA PRO A 323 -11.04 -14.10 28.23
C PRO A 323 -9.58 -14.24 28.69
N GLY A 324 -8.83 -13.14 28.67
CA GLY A 324 -7.42 -13.13 29.08
C GLY A 324 -6.45 -13.88 28.16
N GLU A 325 -6.87 -14.33 27.01
CA GLU A 325 -6.00 -15.01 26.03
C GLU A 325 -4.92 -14.07 25.50
N ARG A 326 -3.67 -14.55 25.49
CA ARG A 326 -2.57 -13.83 24.83
C ARG A 326 -2.50 -14.26 23.36
N GLN A 327 -2.42 -13.30 22.45
CA GLN A 327 -2.26 -13.53 21.02
C GLN A 327 -1.17 -12.62 20.45
N LEU A 328 -0.49 -13.08 19.41
CA LEU A 328 0.32 -12.23 18.52
C LEU A 328 -0.61 -11.63 17.47
N TRP A 329 -0.63 -10.30 17.36
CA TRP A 329 -1.31 -9.60 16.28
C TRP A 329 -0.28 -9.04 15.31
N ARG A 330 -0.42 -9.42 14.05
CA ARG A 330 0.35 -8.92 12.91
C ARG A 330 -0.52 -7.93 12.17
N VAL A 331 -0.18 -6.65 12.25
CA VAL A 331 -1.01 -5.57 11.69
C VAL A 331 -0.27 -4.89 10.57
N LEU A 332 -0.86 -4.92 9.39
CA LEU A 332 -0.41 -4.22 8.19
C LEU A 332 -1.28 -2.98 7.97
N ASN A 333 -0.66 -1.81 7.81
CA ASN A 333 -1.31 -0.64 7.24
C ASN A 333 -1.17 -0.67 5.71
N ALA A 334 -2.12 -1.27 5.02
CA ALA A 334 -2.19 -1.33 3.56
C ALA A 334 -3.03 -0.18 2.98
N SER A 335 -3.04 0.97 3.66
CA SER A 335 -3.69 2.18 3.19
C SER A 335 -2.86 2.89 2.13
N SER A 336 -3.51 3.58 1.22
CA SER A 336 -2.84 4.42 0.23
C SER A 336 -2.35 5.75 0.81
N ILE A 337 -3.11 6.34 1.73
CA ILE A 337 -2.80 7.66 2.33
C ILE A 337 -3.01 7.70 3.85
N THR A 338 -3.84 6.83 4.43
CA THR A 338 -4.27 6.96 5.84
C THR A 338 -3.19 6.52 6.83
N TYR A 339 -2.84 7.42 7.72
CA TYR A 339 -1.97 7.12 8.87
C TYR A 339 -2.75 6.47 10.00
N LEU A 340 -2.14 5.53 10.71
CA LEU A 340 -2.73 4.88 11.87
C LEU A 340 -1.96 5.18 13.14
N ASN A 341 -2.69 5.29 14.25
CA ASN A 341 -2.14 5.34 15.62
C ASN A 341 -2.91 4.34 16.47
N LEU A 342 -2.47 3.07 16.39
CA LEU A 342 -3.19 1.92 16.90
C LEU A 342 -3.16 1.86 18.43
N ALA A 343 -4.29 1.54 19.04
CA ALA A 343 -4.40 1.29 20.48
C ALA A 343 -5.50 0.25 20.76
N VAL A 344 -5.40 -0.43 21.90
CA VAL A 344 -6.47 -1.29 22.43
C VAL A 344 -6.96 -0.68 23.74
N LEU A 345 -8.27 -0.57 23.87
CA LEU A 345 -8.93 -0.02 25.05
C LEU A 345 -9.79 -1.09 25.71
N PHE A 346 -9.76 -1.20 27.06
CA PHE A 346 -10.77 -1.93 27.83
C PHE A 346 -11.63 -0.90 28.57
N GLY A 347 -12.89 -0.76 28.14
CA GLY A 347 -13.68 0.41 28.45
C GLY A 347 -12.99 1.66 27.88
N HIS A 348 -12.46 2.53 28.75
CA HIS A 348 -11.71 3.73 28.35
C HIS A 348 -10.21 3.65 28.68
N THR A 349 -9.74 2.52 29.17
CA THR A 349 -8.35 2.36 29.64
C THR A 349 -7.47 1.76 28.54
N PRO A 350 -6.44 2.47 28.06
CA PRO A 350 -5.48 1.94 27.13
C PRO A 350 -4.76 0.72 27.71
N GLN A 351 -4.62 -0.32 26.90
CA GLN A 351 -3.90 -1.54 27.25
C GLN A 351 -2.46 -1.48 26.78
N GLN A 352 -1.59 -2.22 27.46
CA GLN A 352 -0.20 -2.37 27.02
C GLN A 352 -0.12 -3.36 25.87
N LEU A 353 0.60 -2.99 24.83
CA LEU A 353 0.93 -3.79 23.66
C LEU A 353 2.41 -4.14 23.73
N GLY A 354 2.74 -5.42 23.69
CA GLY A 354 4.13 -5.90 23.70
C GLY A 354 4.69 -5.93 22.28
N LEU A 355 5.35 -4.88 21.85
CA LEU A 355 5.89 -4.74 20.50
C LEU A 355 7.03 -5.76 20.28
N VAL A 356 6.98 -6.49 19.17
CA VAL A 356 7.87 -7.62 18.82
C VAL A 356 8.67 -7.33 17.55
N ALA A 357 8.02 -6.78 16.51
CA ALA A 357 8.63 -6.50 15.23
C ALA A 357 8.00 -5.26 14.57
N ILE A 358 8.80 -4.59 13.75
CA ILE A 358 8.39 -3.47 12.90
C ILE A 358 8.89 -3.76 11.49
N ASP A 359 8.05 -3.52 10.49
CA ASP A 359 8.37 -3.66 9.06
C ASP A 359 9.03 -5.00 8.69
N GLY A 360 8.53 -6.10 9.28
CA GLY A 360 9.05 -7.44 9.05
C GLY A 360 10.31 -7.78 9.86
N VAL A 361 10.93 -6.82 10.56
CA VAL A 361 12.17 -7.03 11.29
C VAL A 361 11.90 -7.17 12.79
N PRO A 362 12.31 -8.28 13.42
CA PRO A 362 12.21 -8.47 14.87
C PRO A 362 12.99 -7.39 15.61
N MET A 363 12.42 -6.88 16.70
CA MET A 363 13.09 -5.94 17.61
C MET A 363 14.12 -6.68 18.49
N ASN A 364 15.18 -7.18 17.86
CA ASN A 364 16.23 -7.94 18.54
C ASN A 364 17.38 -7.03 18.94
N ALA A 365 18.01 -7.39 20.06
CA ALA A 365 19.31 -6.82 20.36
C ALA A 365 20.33 -7.22 19.27
N PRO A 366 21.29 -6.33 18.94
CA PRO A 366 22.28 -6.52 17.86
C PRO A 366 23.09 -7.82 17.91
N GLU A 367 23.11 -8.49 19.04
CA GLU A 367 23.91 -9.70 19.28
C GLU A 367 23.11 -11.02 19.18
N GLY A 368 21.93 -11.00 18.54
CA GLY A 368 21.08 -12.20 18.41
C GLY A 368 20.44 -12.66 19.72
N ARG A 369 20.47 -11.85 20.75
CA ARG A 369 19.75 -12.10 21.99
C ARG A 369 18.28 -11.72 21.80
N SER A 370 17.36 -12.60 22.25
CA SER A 370 15.94 -12.30 22.32
C SER A 370 15.74 -10.99 23.11
N ALA A 371 15.24 -9.94 22.43
CA ALA A 371 14.86 -8.72 23.12
C ALA A 371 13.59 -8.99 23.96
N PRO A 372 13.50 -8.46 25.18
CA PRO A 372 12.24 -8.43 25.89
C PRO A 372 11.22 -7.60 25.08
N LEU A 373 9.92 -7.86 25.29
CA LEU A 373 8.87 -7.06 24.65
C LEU A 373 9.02 -5.57 25.02
N THR A 374 8.93 -4.71 24.03
CA THR A 374 8.82 -3.27 24.27
C THR A 374 7.35 -2.92 24.49
N TRP A 375 7.00 -2.56 25.73
CA TRP A 375 5.62 -2.27 26.12
C TRP A 375 5.26 -0.83 25.83
N VAL A 376 4.21 -0.66 25.02
CA VAL A 376 3.66 0.65 24.62
C VAL A 376 2.14 0.63 24.75
N ASN A 377 1.51 1.79 24.84
CA ASN A 377 0.05 1.89 24.91
C ASN A 377 -0.59 2.39 23.60
N HIS A 378 0.20 2.71 22.61
CA HIS A 378 -0.21 2.98 21.23
C HIS A 378 0.99 2.85 20.29
N ILE A 379 0.72 2.66 19.01
CA ILE A 379 1.74 2.45 17.97
C ILE A 379 1.36 3.27 16.75
N GLY A 380 2.22 4.20 16.34
CA GLY A 380 2.09 4.90 15.05
C GLY A 380 2.50 3.98 13.90
N VAL A 381 1.66 3.89 12.87
CA VAL A 381 1.88 3.02 11.72
C VAL A 381 1.59 3.81 10.44
N PRO A 382 2.62 4.33 9.76
CA PRO A 382 2.45 5.00 8.48
C PRO A 382 1.84 4.08 7.41
N PRO A 383 1.30 4.62 6.31
CA PRO A 383 0.96 3.83 5.14
C PRO A 383 2.13 2.96 4.69
N GLY A 384 1.89 1.69 4.37
CA GLY A 384 2.92 0.72 3.99
C GLY A 384 3.62 0.02 5.15
N ALA A 385 3.61 0.58 6.36
CA ALA A 385 4.29 0.02 7.51
C ALA A 385 3.54 -1.17 8.14
N ARG A 386 4.29 -1.99 8.88
CA ARG A 386 3.78 -3.19 9.56
C ARG A 386 4.27 -3.20 11.00
N VAL A 387 3.40 -3.68 11.88
CA VAL A 387 3.75 -3.86 13.29
C VAL A 387 3.25 -5.19 13.80
N GLU A 388 4.04 -5.81 14.66
CA GLU A 388 3.70 -7.09 15.29
C GLU A 388 3.83 -6.94 16.80
N PHE A 389 2.75 -7.26 17.52
CA PHE A 389 2.72 -7.09 18.96
C PHE A 389 1.90 -8.16 19.66
N VAL A 390 2.31 -8.49 20.88
CA VAL A 390 1.54 -9.34 21.78
C VAL A 390 0.51 -8.49 22.51
N MET A 391 -0.73 -8.95 22.52
CA MET A 391 -1.80 -8.39 23.33
C MET A 391 -2.51 -9.45 24.16
N THR A 392 -3.17 -9.01 25.22
CA THR A 392 -4.02 -9.87 26.06
C THR A 392 -5.47 -9.47 25.84
N GLY A 393 -6.33 -10.47 25.58
CA GLY A 393 -7.76 -10.26 25.39
C GLY A 393 -8.45 -9.74 26.66
N PRO A 394 -9.63 -9.09 26.54
CA PRO A 394 -10.34 -8.54 27.68
C PRO A 394 -10.78 -9.67 28.65
N PRO A 395 -10.87 -9.36 29.95
CA PRO A 395 -11.51 -10.25 30.90
C PRO A 395 -12.98 -10.51 30.54
N ALA A 396 -13.55 -11.60 31.05
CA ALA A 396 -14.96 -11.91 30.87
C ALA A 396 -15.85 -10.73 31.30
N GLY A 397 -16.81 -10.35 30.45
CA GLY A 397 -17.74 -9.25 30.71
C GLY A 397 -17.16 -7.84 30.49
N VAL A 398 -15.92 -7.71 30.08
CA VAL A 398 -15.29 -6.44 29.76
C VAL A 398 -15.30 -6.23 28.23
N ALA A 399 -15.80 -5.09 27.78
CA ALA A 399 -15.75 -4.70 26.37
C ALA A 399 -14.35 -4.20 26.01
N GLY A 400 -13.77 -4.79 24.98
CA GLY A 400 -12.54 -4.32 24.34
C GLY A 400 -12.81 -3.60 23.03
N LEU A 401 -11.95 -2.67 22.68
CA LEU A 401 -12.02 -1.91 21.42
C LEU A 401 -10.61 -1.74 20.86
N PHE A 402 -10.42 -2.14 19.60
CA PHE A 402 -9.26 -1.83 18.80
C PHE A 402 -9.56 -0.55 18.02
N VAL A 403 -8.69 0.44 18.12
CA VAL A 403 -8.91 1.78 17.57
C VAL A 403 -7.69 2.29 16.83
N THR A 404 -7.88 3.23 15.91
CA THR A 404 -6.86 4.20 15.53
C THR A 404 -7.19 5.53 16.20
N ARG A 405 -6.20 6.13 16.84
CA ARG A 405 -6.29 7.47 17.42
C ARG A 405 -5.97 8.48 16.33
N THR A 406 -6.40 9.72 16.52
CA THR A 406 -6.08 10.80 15.57
C THR A 406 -4.57 10.89 15.32
N VAL A 407 -4.23 11.19 14.07
CA VAL A 407 -2.87 11.55 13.67
C VAL A 407 -2.88 13.00 13.21
N ASP A 408 -1.90 13.77 13.64
CA ASP A 408 -1.69 15.13 13.16
C ASP A 408 -0.84 15.07 11.89
N THR A 409 -1.48 15.14 10.75
CA THR A 409 -0.87 15.06 9.42
C THR A 409 -0.40 16.41 8.89
N GLY A 410 -0.63 17.50 9.62
CA GLY A 410 -0.29 18.86 9.21
C GLY A 410 -1.47 19.63 8.61
N GLN A 411 -1.21 20.88 8.19
CA GLN A 411 -2.28 21.75 7.65
C GLN A 411 -2.69 21.36 6.23
N GLY A 412 -1.78 20.77 5.49
CA GLY A 412 -1.99 20.28 4.14
C GLY A 412 -2.24 18.78 4.07
N GLY A 413 -2.25 18.06 5.17
CA GLY A 413 -2.45 16.61 5.19
C GLY A 413 -3.89 16.21 5.49
N GLU A 414 -4.24 15.00 5.10
CA GLU A 414 -5.57 14.43 5.20
C GLU A 414 -6.04 14.33 6.65
N ASN A 415 -7.35 14.40 6.84
CA ASN A 415 -7.93 14.28 8.17
C ASN A 415 -8.04 12.81 8.61
N ASP A 416 -7.19 12.41 9.56
CA ASP A 416 -7.20 11.10 10.20
C ASP A 416 -7.72 11.16 11.64
N PRO A 417 -9.06 11.18 11.86
CA PRO A 417 -9.67 11.32 13.17
C PRO A 417 -9.60 10.03 13.98
N ASN A 418 -9.97 10.11 15.28
CA ASN A 418 -10.18 8.94 16.11
C ASN A 418 -11.29 8.04 15.52
N ARG A 419 -11.01 6.75 15.36
CA ARG A 419 -11.96 5.77 14.81
C ARG A 419 -11.87 4.42 15.52
N ALA A 420 -13.02 3.80 15.78
CA ALA A 420 -13.07 2.39 16.12
C ALA A 420 -12.73 1.55 14.88
N LEU A 421 -11.95 0.51 15.04
CA LEU A 421 -11.62 -0.48 14.00
C LEU A 421 -12.35 -1.80 14.25
N ALA A 422 -12.24 -2.34 15.47
CA ALA A 422 -12.91 -3.58 15.83
C ALA A 422 -13.28 -3.62 17.31
N SER A 423 -14.45 -4.18 17.61
CA SER A 423 -14.81 -4.61 18.97
C SER A 423 -14.07 -5.91 19.30
N ILE A 424 -13.47 -6.00 20.48
CA ILE A 424 -12.85 -7.22 21.00
C ILE A 424 -13.80 -7.82 22.03
N VAL A 425 -14.42 -8.94 21.68
CA VAL A 425 -15.45 -9.59 22.48
C VAL A 425 -14.85 -10.78 23.22
N ALA A 426 -14.83 -10.73 24.55
CA ALA A 426 -14.45 -11.87 25.38
C ALA A 426 -15.55 -12.93 25.33
N ALA A 427 -15.24 -14.13 24.87
CA ALA A 427 -16.16 -15.26 24.78
C ALA A 427 -15.40 -16.58 25.05
N ASP A 428 -15.90 -17.40 25.99
CA ASP A 428 -15.27 -18.68 26.35
C ASP A 428 -15.18 -19.63 25.14
N GLU A 429 -16.16 -19.56 24.22
CA GLU A 429 -16.23 -20.36 22.99
C GLU A 429 -15.68 -19.59 21.78
N ALA A 430 -14.79 -18.60 21.98
CA ALA A 430 -14.17 -17.91 20.86
C ALA A 430 -13.40 -18.93 20.01
N PRO A 431 -13.52 -18.87 18.66
CA PRO A 431 -12.73 -19.73 17.79
C PRO A 431 -11.25 -19.41 17.95
N GLU A 432 -10.42 -20.44 17.97
CA GLU A 432 -8.98 -20.23 17.92
C GLU A 432 -8.60 -19.61 16.56
N PRO A 433 -7.62 -18.72 16.52
CA PRO A 433 -7.06 -18.24 15.26
C PRO A 433 -6.57 -19.40 14.39
N GLN A 434 -6.63 -19.20 13.07
CA GLN A 434 -6.23 -20.19 12.07
C GLN A 434 -4.78 -20.64 12.23
N SER A 435 -3.92 -19.76 12.72
CA SER A 435 -2.49 -19.98 12.86
C SER A 435 -2.01 -19.81 14.30
N LYS A 436 -0.93 -20.53 14.60
CA LYS A 436 -0.24 -20.53 15.88
C LYS A 436 1.26 -20.69 15.65
N LEU A 437 2.07 -19.90 16.35
CA LEU A 437 3.51 -20.03 16.27
C LEU A 437 4.00 -21.34 16.90
N PRO A 438 5.10 -21.94 16.41
CA PRO A 438 5.73 -23.10 17.03
C PRO A 438 6.12 -22.86 18.49
N VAL A 439 6.11 -23.93 19.29
CA VAL A 439 6.45 -23.86 20.73
C VAL A 439 7.95 -23.98 20.98
N ALA A 440 8.63 -24.80 20.16
CA ALA A 440 10.06 -25.05 20.31
C ALA A 440 10.76 -24.77 18.98
N SER A 441 11.81 -23.99 19.04
CA SER A 441 12.60 -23.67 17.84
C SER A 441 14.07 -23.50 18.19
N THR A 442 14.93 -23.81 17.23
CA THR A 442 16.34 -23.42 17.28
C THR A 442 16.42 -21.88 17.14
N PRO A 443 17.27 -21.18 17.87
CA PRO A 443 17.50 -19.75 17.64
C PRO A 443 17.85 -19.45 16.17
N LEU A 444 17.59 -18.23 15.75
CA LEU A 444 18.05 -17.76 14.44
C LEU A 444 19.57 -17.88 14.33
N PRO A 445 20.11 -18.15 13.13
CA PRO A 445 21.55 -18.06 12.90
C PRO A 445 22.06 -16.66 13.23
N ALA A 446 23.32 -16.55 13.63
CA ALA A 446 23.94 -15.24 13.83
C ALA A 446 23.90 -14.44 12.50
N PRO A 447 23.66 -13.12 12.56
CA PRO A 447 23.70 -12.26 11.37
C PRO A 447 25.04 -12.38 10.65
N LYS A 448 24.99 -12.46 9.31
CA LYS A 448 26.21 -12.50 8.47
C LYS A 448 26.95 -11.16 8.44
N LEU A 449 26.21 -10.07 8.54
CA LEU A 449 26.72 -8.70 8.51
C LEU A 449 26.84 -8.13 9.92
N ALA A 450 27.84 -7.26 10.12
CA ALA A 450 27.94 -6.49 11.35
C ALA A 450 26.69 -5.62 11.54
N TRP A 451 26.34 -5.37 12.81
CA TRP A 451 25.22 -4.49 13.14
C TRP A 451 25.37 -3.12 12.45
N LEU A 452 24.33 -2.68 11.80
CA LEU A 452 24.35 -1.44 10.99
C LEU A 452 24.73 -0.20 11.83
N GLY A 453 24.34 -0.18 13.10
CA GLY A 453 24.69 0.89 14.04
C GLY A 453 26.20 1.04 14.32
N ASP A 454 26.96 -0.05 14.17
CA ASP A 454 28.42 -0.06 14.41
C ASP A 454 29.23 0.29 13.15
N VAL A 455 28.56 0.44 11.99
CA VAL A 455 29.22 0.73 10.73
C VAL A 455 29.30 2.23 10.51
N THR A 456 30.50 2.73 10.18
CA THR A 456 30.69 4.13 9.80
C THR A 456 30.20 4.35 8.36
N PRO A 457 29.25 5.28 8.13
CA PRO A 457 28.78 5.56 6.78
C PRO A 457 29.89 6.20 5.92
N VAL A 458 29.96 5.79 4.66
CA VAL A 458 30.94 6.33 3.69
C VAL A 458 30.53 7.69 3.16
N ARG A 459 29.23 8.04 3.25
CA ARG A 459 28.68 9.29 2.73
C ARG A 459 27.44 9.73 3.52
N VAL A 460 27.16 11.03 3.48
CA VAL A 460 25.90 11.62 3.92
C VAL A 460 25.26 12.30 2.71
N ARG A 461 23.98 11.95 2.42
CA ARG A 461 23.15 12.65 1.43
C ARG A 461 22.05 13.40 2.14
N LYS A 462 21.51 14.41 1.47
CA LYS A 462 20.39 15.19 1.97
C LYS A 462 19.33 15.28 0.88
N PHE A 463 18.11 14.92 1.22
CA PHE A 463 16.93 15.03 0.38
C PHE A 463 15.85 15.85 1.07
N TYR A 464 14.88 16.30 0.32
CA TYR A 464 13.69 16.93 0.89
C TYR A 464 12.42 16.61 0.09
N PHE A 465 11.33 16.48 0.81
CA PHE A 465 9.98 16.51 0.26
C PHE A 465 9.52 17.93 0.05
N SER A 466 8.83 18.18 -1.04
CA SER A 466 8.19 19.47 -1.34
C SER A 466 7.04 19.28 -2.31
N GLU A 467 6.12 20.25 -2.28
CA GLU A 467 4.89 20.29 -3.06
C GLU A 467 4.75 21.63 -3.78
N LYS A 468 4.08 21.63 -4.91
CA LYS A 468 3.82 22.84 -5.66
C LYS A 468 2.54 22.71 -6.48
N LEU A 469 1.63 23.69 -6.36
CA LEU A 469 0.51 23.80 -7.27
C LEU A 469 1.02 23.99 -8.71
N GLU A 470 0.51 23.24 -9.66
CA GLU A 470 0.81 23.41 -11.09
C GLU A 470 0.46 24.82 -11.56
N ASN A 471 -0.66 25.35 -11.11
CA ASN A 471 -1.05 26.74 -11.32
C ASN A 471 -1.20 27.47 -9.98
N PRO A 472 -0.18 28.23 -9.51
CA PRO A 472 -0.24 28.94 -8.23
C PRO A 472 -1.37 29.98 -8.09
N LYS A 473 -2.06 30.31 -9.21
CA LYS A 473 -3.20 31.25 -9.23
C LYS A 473 -4.54 30.55 -9.08
N ASP A 474 -4.57 29.25 -9.21
CA ASP A 474 -5.76 28.41 -9.06
C ASP A 474 -5.55 27.44 -7.89
N PRO A 475 -6.18 27.69 -6.73
CA PRO A 475 -6.03 26.81 -5.58
C PRO A 475 -6.61 25.40 -5.79
N ASN A 476 -7.37 25.18 -6.86
CA ASN A 476 -7.90 23.88 -7.24
C ASN A 476 -7.09 23.20 -8.37
N SER A 477 -5.93 23.76 -8.73
CA SER A 477 -5.05 23.08 -9.69
C SER A 477 -4.40 21.86 -9.06
N ALA A 478 -4.02 20.90 -9.90
CA ALA A 478 -3.27 19.72 -9.43
C ALA A 478 -2.00 20.13 -8.68
N THR A 479 -1.62 19.35 -7.70
CA THR A 479 -0.38 19.47 -6.95
C THR A 479 0.67 18.56 -7.57
N ALA A 480 1.85 19.09 -7.81
CA ALA A 480 3.03 18.32 -8.18
C ALA A 480 3.86 18.04 -6.93
N PHE A 481 4.29 16.81 -6.78
CA PHE A 481 4.99 16.29 -5.61
C PHE A 481 6.44 15.94 -5.95
N PHE A 482 7.37 16.21 -5.03
CA PHE A 482 8.80 16.07 -5.30
C PHE A 482 9.55 15.47 -4.11
N ILE A 483 10.46 14.55 -4.39
CA ILE A 483 11.57 14.19 -3.52
C ILE A 483 12.87 14.57 -4.23
N THR A 484 13.65 15.48 -3.66
CA THR A 484 14.76 16.15 -4.34
C THR A 484 16.04 16.07 -3.52
N GLU A 485 17.18 15.73 -4.14
CA GLU A 485 18.48 15.86 -3.50
C GLU A 485 18.83 17.34 -3.31
N ASP A 486 19.31 17.71 -2.12
CA ASP A 486 19.56 19.11 -1.78
C ASP A 486 20.56 19.76 -2.73
N GLY A 487 20.23 20.96 -3.21
CA GLY A 487 21.00 21.66 -4.24
C GLY A 487 20.54 21.38 -5.68
N GLN A 488 19.64 20.43 -5.90
CA GLN A 488 19.03 20.17 -7.20
C GLN A 488 17.71 20.95 -7.39
N THR A 489 17.26 21.07 -8.62
CA THR A 489 15.95 21.66 -8.93
C THR A 489 14.88 20.57 -8.78
N PRO A 490 13.76 20.82 -8.04
CA PRO A 490 12.67 19.86 -7.95
C PRO A 490 12.09 19.54 -9.33
N THR A 491 12.05 18.25 -9.65
CA THR A 491 11.42 17.71 -10.85
C THR A 491 10.58 16.50 -10.45
N PRO A 492 9.35 16.34 -10.97
CA PRO A 492 8.59 15.13 -10.77
C PRO A 492 9.36 13.92 -11.32
N TYR A 493 9.06 12.75 -10.80
CA TYR A 493 9.61 11.53 -11.36
C TYR A 493 9.27 11.38 -12.84
N ASP A 494 10.27 11.02 -13.65
CA ASP A 494 10.12 10.74 -15.07
C ASP A 494 10.39 9.25 -15.35
N PRO A 495 9.36 8.45 -15.68
CA PRO A 495 9.52 7.03 -15.96
C PRO A 495 10.36 6.75 -17.23
N GLN A 496 10.61 7.76 -18.07
CA GLN A 496 11.46 7.66 -19.26
C GLN A 496 12.93 8.01 -18.97
N ALA A 497 13.24 8.49 -17.76
CA ALA A 497 14.62 8.81 -17.38
C ALA A 497 15.49 7.55 -17.40
N THR A 498 16.61 7.61 -18.11
CA THR A 498 17.57 6.50 -18.22
C THR A 498 18.64 6.53 -17.13
N ALA A 499 18.86 7.69 -16.52
CA ALA A 499 19.82 7.87 -15.43
C ALA A 499 19.10 7.77 -14.08
N ALA A 500 19.67 6.98 -13.16
CA ALA A 500 19.19 6.96 -11.78
C ALA A 500 19.49 8.29 -11.08
N ASN A 501 18.59 8.72 -10.18
CA ASN A 501 18.78 9.93 -9.37
C ASN A 501 19.97 9.76 -8.41
N VAL A 502 20.17 8.54 -7.89
CA VAL A 502 21.24 8.19 -6.95
C VAL A 502 22.01 6.99 -7.48
N VAL A 503 23.34 6.99 -7.34
CA VAL A 503 24.19 5.83 -7.61
C VAL A 503 25.03 5.54 -6.37
N VAL A 504 25.05 4.27 -5.95
CA VAL A 504 25.83 3.75 -4.82
C VAL A 504 26.55 2.47 -5.23
N GLN A 505 27.58 2.08 -4.45
CA GLN A 505 28.28 0.81 -4.67
C GLN A 505 27.75 -0.24 -3.69
N GLN A 506 27.62 -1.47 -4.15
CA GLN A 506 27.39 -2.60 -3.25
C GLN A 506 28.50 -2.67 -2.20
N GLY A 507 28.12 -2.78 -0.94
CA GLY A 507 29.02 -2.74 0.20
C GLY A 507 29.03 -1.41 0.96
N ASP A 508 28.47 -0.36 0.37
CA ASP A 508 28.37 0.94 1.01
C ASP A 508 27.30 0.96 2.11
N VAL A 509 27.57 1.79 3.12
CA VAL A 509 26.58 2.25 4.09
C VAL A 509 26.56 3.78 4.01
N GLU A 510 25.39 4.35 3.80
CA GLU A 510 25.23 5.81 3.71
C GLU A 510 24.23 6.32 4.76
N ASP A 511 24.41 7.54 5.23
CA ASP A 511 23.38 8.24 6.00
C ASP A 511 22.61 9.20 5.09
N TRP A 512 21.28 9.06 5.06
CA TRP A 512 20.39 9.94 4.32
C TRP A 512 19.59 10.81 5.29
N ILE A 513 19.67 12.13 5.08
CA ILE A 513 18.86 13.10 5.81
C ILE A 513 17.68 13.45 4.91
N ILE A 514 16.47 13.14 5.34
CA ILE A 514 15.23 13.46 4.62
C ILE A 514 14.55 14.59 5.37
N GLU A 515 14.56 15.79 4.79
CA GLU A 515 13.78 16.94 5.29
C GLU A 515 12.37 16.93 4.73
N ASN A 516 11.44 17.52 5.47
CA ASN A 516 10.12 17.84 4.95
C ASN A 516 9.96 19.36 4.89
N ARG A 517 9.74 19.89 3.67
CA ARG A 517 9.56 21.32 3.41
C ARG A 517 8.11 21.66 3.03
N SER A 518 7.21 20.67 3.16
CA SER A 518 5.76 20.85 2.98
C SER A 518 5.03 20.99 4.31
N THR A 519 3.76 21.37 4.25
CA THR A 519 2.90 21.52 5.44
C THR A 519 2.12 20.25 5.78
N GLU A 520 2.50 19.15 5.18
CA GLU A 520 1.91 17.84 5.27
C GLU A 520 2.91 16.80 5.76
N LEU A 521 2.44 15.80 6.53
CA LEU A 521 3.21 14.65 6.98
C LEU A 521 3.49 13.70 5.81
N HIS A 522 4.74 13.31 5.58
CA HIS A 522 5.11 12.32 4.56
C HIS A 522 5.63 11.03 5.19
N ALA A 523 5.51 9.92 4.47
CA ALA A 523 6.07 8.63 4.83
C ALA A 523 7.17 8.26 3.84
N PHE A 524 8.44 8.29 4.26
CA PHE A 524 9.55 7.84 3.42
C PHE A 524 9.62 6.32 3.39
N HIS A 525 9.73 5.75 2.21
CA HIS A 525 9.97 4.33 1.96
C HIS A 525 11.08 4.13 0.92
N ILE A 526 11.80 3.02 1.03
CA ILE A 526 12.80 2.57 0.05
C ILE A 526 12.68 1.07 -0.15
N HIS A 527 12.73 0.63 -1.41
CA HIS A 527 12.68 -0.78 -1.79
C HIS A 527 13.97 -1.53 -1.45
N GLN A 528 13.95 -2.84 -1.44
CA GLN A 528 15.05 -3.81 -1.29
C GLN A 528 15.90 -3.71 -0.03
N ILE A 529 15.76 -2.71 0.81
CA ILE A 529 16.59 -2.56 2.02
C ILE A 529 15.75 -2.17 3.24
N HIS A 530 16.29 -2.49 4.40
CA HIS A 530 15.87 -1.88 5.66
C HIS A 530 16.93 -0.88 6.13
N PHE A 531 16.49 0.19 6.77
CA PHE A 531 17.36 1.23 7.31
C PHE A 531 17.19 1.36 8.83
N MET A 532 18.17 1.98 9.47
CA MET A 532 18.12 2.34 10.88
C MET A 532 17.82 3.83 11.03
N LEU A 533 16.83 4.19 11.85
CA LEU A 533 16.59 5.57 12.24
C LEU A 533 17.68 6.01 13.24
N VAL A 534 18.46 7.01 12.87
CA VAL A 534 19.62 7.50 13.65
C VAL A 534 19.29 8.78 14.40
N ASP A 535 18.51 9.65 13.78
CA ASP A 535 18.22 10.99 14.30
C ASP A 535 16.84 11.44 13.88
N TRP A 536 16.18 12.20 14.76
CA TRP A 536 14.87 12.82 14.52
C TRP A 536 15.00 14.32 14.77
N SER A 537 15.02 15.10 13.70
CA SER A 537 15.11 16.57 13.73
C SER A 537 16.27 17.11 14.58
N GLY A 538 17.47 16.50 14.46
CA GLY A 538 18.66 16.84 15.20
C GLY A 538 18.77 16.18 16.58
N MET A 539 17.81 15.34 16.96
CA MET A 539 17.83 14.58 18.22
C MET A 539 18.19 13.13 17.97
N PRO A 540 19.32 12.63 18.48
CA PRO A 540 19.70 11.23 18.33
C PRO A 540 18.60 10.28 18.85
N VAL A 541 18.31 9.25 18.08
CA VAL A 541 17.37 8.19 18.43
C VAL A 541 18.15 6.92 18.73
N ASN A 542 17.78 6.23 19.80
CA ASN A 542 18.35 4.93 20.14
C ASN A 542 17.32 3.83 19.89
N GLU A 543 17.13 3.47 18.64
CA GLU A 543 16.25 2.40 18.20
C GLU A 543 17.09 1.23 17.66
N PRO A 544 17.28 0.14 18.41
CA PRO A 544 18.11 -0.99 17.99
C PRO A 544 17.37 -1.95 17.06
N PHE A 545 16.67 -1.42 16.06
CA PHE A 545 15.93 -2.19 15.07
C PHE A 545 15.90 -1.48 13.71
N LEU A 546 15.58 -2.21 12.68
CA LEU A 546 15.48 -1.74 11.31
C LEU A 546 14.02 -1.58 10.88
N ARG A 547 13.80 -0.74 9.87
CA ARG A 547 12.49 -0.53 9.24
C ARG A 547 12.69 -0.15 7.77
N ASP A 548 11.65 -0.20 6.97
CA ASP A 548 11.68 0.25 5.58
C ASP A 548 10.80 1.48 5.33
N THR A 549 9.97 1.85 6.30
CA THR A 549 9.04 2.99 6.20
C THR A 549 9.11 3.85 7.47
N VAL A 550 9.16 5.18 7.30
CA VAL A 550 9.23 6.12 8.44
C VAL A 550 8.52 7.42 8.12
N ASN A 551 7.78 7.98 9.10
CA ASN A 551 7.21 9.31 9.00
C ASN A 551 8.30 10.39 9.00
N VAL A 552 8.12 11.42 8.16
CA VAL A 552 8.92 12.64 8.18
C VAL A 552 7.98 13.80 8.55
N PRO A 553 8.10 14.37 9.75
CA PRO A 553 7.17 15.38 10.26
C PRO A 553 7.02 16.58 9.31
N TYR A 554 5.83 17.17 9.26
CA TYR A 554 5.54 18.33 8.43
C TYR A 554 6.21 19.61 8.94
N TYR A 555 6.45 20.56 8.02
CA TYR A 555 6.97 21.88 8.34
C TYR A 555 5.83 22.85 8.68
N SER A 556 6.08 23.67 9.67
CA SER A 556 5.23 24.82 10.01
C SER A 556 6.08 26.09 9.99
N ASP A 557 5.52 27.18 9.53
CA ASP A 557 6.15 28.51 9.48
C ASP A 557 6.61 29.03 10.86
N ARG A 558 6.17 28.38 11.94
CA ARG A 558 6.61 28.64 13.32
C ARG A 558 7.92 27.95 13.68
N MET A 559 8.37 27.01 12.85
CA MET A 559 9.61 26.27 13.06
C MET A 559 10.82 27.05 12.51
N LEU A 560 11.95 27.00 13.22
CA LEU A 560 13.19 27.63 12.80
C LEU A 560 13.96 26.81 11.77
N GLN A 561 13.66 25.52 11.66
CA GLN A 561 14.32 24.56 10.78
C GLN A 561 13.26 23.63 10.20
N TYR A 562 13.55 23.09 9.02
CA TYR A 562 12.76 22.02 8.47
C TYR A 562 12.91 20.75 9.34
N PRO A 563 11.81 20.08 9.71
CA PRO A 563 11.92 18.79 10.38
C PRO A 563 12.54 17.75 9.46
N SER A 564 13.23 16.79 10.03
CA SER A 564 13.98 15.79 9.26
C SER A 564 14.11 14.48 10.02
N VAL A 565 14.41 13.42 9.28
CA VAL A 565 14.90 12.16 9.81
C VAL A 565 16.26 11.86 9.20
N ARG A 566 17.16 11.25 9.98
CA ARG A 566 18.42 10.71 9.48
C ARG A 566 18.37 9.21 9.52
N LEU A 567 18.54 8.60 8.37
CA LEU A 567 18.39 7.19 8.12
C LEU A 567 19.74 6.61 7.69
N ARG A 568 20.15 5.50 8.30
CA ARG A 568 21.33 4.75 7.88
C ARG A 568 20.91 3.65 6.93
N MET A 569 21.29 3.78 5.67
CA MET A 569 20.99 2.89 4.57
C MET A 569 22.04 1.80 4.44
N ASP A 570 21.58 0.56 4.21
CA ASP A 570 22.45 -0.62 4.09
C ASP A 570 22.44 -1.18 2.67
N PHE A 571 23.50 -0.93 1.89
CA PHE A 571 23.65 -1.46 0.53
C PHE A 571 24.65 -2.63 0.47
N ARG A 572 24.88 -3.31 1.60
CA ARG A 572 25.86 -4.41 1.69
C ARG A 572 25.34 -5.74 1.13
N ASP A 573 24.02 -5.95 1.12
CA ASP A 573 23.44 -7.18 0.60
C ASP A 573 23.58 -7.25 -0.94
N PRO A 574 24.06 -8.37 -1.51
CA PRO A 574 24.19 -8.52 -2.96
C PRO A 574 22.85 -8.49 -3.71
N ASN A 575 21.73 -8.82 -3.07
CA ASN A 575 20.40 -8.76 -3.69
C ASN A 575 19.94 -7.33 -3.99
N THR A 576 20.59 -6.31 -3.40
CA THR A 576 20.29 -4.91 -3.68
C THR A 576 20.86 -4.42 -5.02
N VAL A 577 21.75 -5.21 -5.67
CA VAL A 577 22.37 -4.82 -6.95
C VAL A 577 21.31 -4.69 -8.05
N GLY A 578 21.20 -3.51 -8.63
CA GLY A 578 20.21 -3.18 -9.64
C GLY A 578 19.66 -1.77 -9.50
N THR A 579 18.53 -1.50 -10.14
CA THR A 579 17.85 -0.20 -10.05
C THR A 579 16.48 -0.38 -9.43
N PHE A 580 16.21 0.34 -8.35
CA PHE A 580 14.95 0.32 -7.63
C PHE A 580 14.56 1.74 -7.18
N VAL A 581 13.48 1.88 -6.42
CA VAL A 581 12.89 3.17 -6.08
C VAL A 581 12.97 3.48 -4.59
N TYR A 582 12.92 4.78 -4.28
CA TYR A 582 12.58 5.35 -2.99
C TYR A 582 11.52 6.42 -3.22
N HIS A 583 10.55 6.55 -2.32
CA HIS A 583 9.41 7.44 -2.53
C HIS A 583 8.70 7.80 -1.22
N CYS A 584 7.75 8.72 -1.31
CA CYS A 584 6.73 8.89 -0.28
C CYS A 584 5.71 7.77 -0.41
N HIS A 585 5.36 7.10 0.69
CA HIS A 585 4.38 6.01 0.67
C HIS A 585 2.92 6.49 0.87
N LEU A 586 2.66 7.79 0.74
CA LEU A 586 1.36 8.26 0.33
C LEU A 586 1.30 8.05 -1.17
N LEU A 587 0.51 7.06 -1.61
CA LEU A 587 0.56 6.59 -2.99
C LEU A 587 0.03 7.62 -4.00
N GLU A 588 -0.79 8.57 -3.58
CA GLU A 588 -1.20 9.72 -4.41
C GLU A 588 -0.01 10.64 -4.68
N HIS A 589 0.88 10.83 -3.71
CA HIS A 589 2.12 11.60 -3.88
C HIS A 589 3.15 10.85 -4.74
N GLU A 590 3.27 9.53 -4.55
CA GLU A 590 4.09 8.67 -5.40
C GLU A 590 3.65 8.78 -6.86
N ASP A 591 2.35 8.53 -7.13
CA ASP A 591 1.75 8.64 -8.47
C ASP A 591 1.87 10.06 -9.03
N GLY A 592 1.85 11.08 -8.16
CA GLY A 592 2.05 12.50 -8.48
C GLY A 592 3.51 12.92 -8.69
N GLY A 593 4.47 11.99 -8.57
CA GLY A 593 5.88 12.21 -8.88
C GLY A 593 6.85 12.28 -7.70
N MET A 594 6.39 12.05 -6.44
CA MET A 594 7.26 12.03 -5.24
C MET A 594 8.04 10.73 -5.12
N MET A 595 8.78 10.39 -6.17
CA MET A 595 9.58 9.18 -6.30
C MET A 595 10.93 9.49 -6.92
N GLY A 596 11.95 8.70 -6.59
CA GLY A 596 13.26 8.72 -7.21
C GLY A 596 13.82 7.32 -7.40
N THR A 597 14.80 7.17 -8.28
CA THR A 597 15.49 5.91 -8.54
C THR A 597 16.88 5.89 -7.93
N ILE A 598 17.25 4.73 -7.40
CA ILE A 598 18.61 4.43 -6.96
C ILE A 598 19.14 3.24 -7.76
N ARG A 599 20.39 3.34 -8.20
CA ARG A 599 21.13 2.23 -8.82
C ARG A 599 22.26 1.82 -7.90
N VAL A 600 22.23 0.57 -7.46
CA VAL A 600 23.31 -0.09 -6.75
C VAL A 600 24.20 -0.81 -7.74
N GLU A 601 25.45 -0.38 -7.90
CA GLU A 601 26.41 -1.00 -8.79
C GLU A 601 27.16 -2.13 -8.06
N PRO A 602 27.51 -3.24 -8.75
CA PRO A 602 28.26 -4.34 -8.14
C PRO A 602 29.58 -3.86 -7.55
N ALA A 603 30.04 -4.48 -6.46
CA ALA A 603 31.35 -4.20 -5.89
C ALA A 603 32.47 -4.39 -6.94
N HIS A 604 33.46 -3.51 -6.97
CA HIS A 604 34.49 -3.44 -8.00
C HIS A 604 35.20 -4.78 -8.31
N ALA A 605 35.35 -5.65 -7.32
CA ALA A 605 35.96 -6.97 -7.51
C ALA A 605 35.08 -7.94 -8.37
N GLN A 606 33.75 -7.81 -8.27
CA GLN A 606 32.81 -8.63 -9.06
C GLN A 606 32.67 -8.11 -10.49
N ALA A 607 32.77 -6.79 -10.69
CA ALA A 607 32.73 -6.18 -12.01
C ALA A 607 33.90 -6.64 -12.91
N VAL A 608 35.08 -6.86 -12.33
CA VAL A 608 36.26 -7.40 -13.04
C VAL A 608 36.06 -8.87 -13.42
N SER A 609 35.46 -9.67 -12.53
CA SER A 609 35.17 -11.11 -12.80
C SER A 609 34.12 -11.29 -13.89
N ALA A 610 33.02 -10.54 -13.86
CA ALA A 610 31.97 -10.59 -14.88
C ALA A 610 32.48 -10.14 -16.26
N LYS A 611 33.39 -9.16 -16.31
CA LYS A 611 34.03 -8.73 -17.55
C LYS A 611 34.98 -9.79 -18.13
N LEU A 612 35.72 -10.49 -17.28
CA LEU A 612 36.58 -11.61 -17.69
C LEU A 612 35.79 -12.81 -18.17
N GLU A 613 34.65 -13.12 -17.57
CA GLU A 613 33.74 -14.19 -18.04
C GLU A 613 33.08 -13.83 -19.38
N SER A 614 32.66 -12.56 -19.57
CA SER A 614 32.09 -12.12 -20.85
C SER A 614 33.14 -12.13 -22.00
N GLU A 615 34.39 -11.85 -21.73
CA GLU A 615 35.49 -11.91 -22.71
C GLU A 615 35.95 -13.35 -22.99
N SER A 616 35.71 -14.30 -22.07
CA SER A 616 36.04 -15.73 -22.28
C SER A 616 35.01 -16.51 -23.12
N VAL A 617 33.81 -15.97 -23.30
CA VAL A 617 32.72 -16.56 -24.11
C VAL A 617 32.80 -16.13 -25.58
N VAL A 618 33.65 -15.15 -25.92
CA VAL A 618 33.80 -14.61 -27.29
C VAL A 618 35.05 -15.13 -28.02
N ASN A 619 35.86 -16.01 -27.40
CA ASN A 619 37.02 -16.65 -28.07
C ASN A 619 36.80 -18.15 -28.33
#